data_114ae0b1a7f7c9b4b97888abf67db28e
#
_entry.id   114ae0b1a7f7c9b4b97888abf67db28e
#
_cell.length_a   1.000
_cell.length_b   1.000
_cell.length_c   1.000
_cell.angle_alpha   90.00
_cell.angle_beta   90.00
_cell.angle_gamma   90.00
#
_symmetry.space_group_name_H-M   'P 1'
#
loop_
_entity.id
_entity.type
_entity.pdbx_description
1 polymer ?
#
loop_
_entity_poly.entity_id
_entity_poly.type
_entity_poly.pdbx_seq_one_letter_code
_entity_poly.pdbx_strand_id
1 'polypeptide(L)'
;MSMNTVPERLAALRAAMDANGVDLYLIPVGDPHSSEYLPDHYTSLTYFSGFHGENSNFVVTRDKSALWADGRYFVQAEKEIAGTEIELERMGEPGVPTVEQYCADALPEGGVLGLCGLTASCQLVRSVQKALDAKHGTIKTLNLEDELWTEGRPALPETPAWLLSKEYAGFAPAEKLEQLRAKLKELGCTAQLVGKLDNLAWLLNLRAMDIQCTPYAMAYCYVTGDRAVLFINTRRLGAEAAAELKENGVEIAEYDDILTFLAAETEAQTVLADPASVNYAVYETLRNNPVLTVKDEADPLLPMKGVKNETELNHNREAHLRDAVAMVRFQKELEERLAAGEELTELTVDEILHKYRSAQDKFIVESFGTIAAYGGNAAMMHYHATEEDHAKLEKKGFLLVDSGATYMDGTTDITRTYPLGELTEDEKRFYTWTLQCHIDIAKAVWLNYCDGHMLDTIAREPLWQHLINYRCGTGHSVSFVGNVHEGPHALNGRNTTVFQPGMIVTDEPGVYESGVVGIRIENELECYHKADNQYGTFLAFRPLTFVPIATSPVVPGILTKDEIEWLNAYHREVFTKLAPRLTEEERDWLAKKCAAIGA
;
A
#
# COMPACT_ATOMS: atom_id res chain seq x y z
N MET A 1 1.41 -34.48 -13.11
CA MET A 1 2.64 -34.04 -13.82
C MET A 1 2.93 -32.65 -13.34
N SER A 2 4.15 -32.37 -12.93
CA SER A 2 4.54 -31.01 -12.56
C SER A 2 4.38 -30.08 -13.76
N MET A 3 3.58 -29.02 -13.62
CA MET A 3 3.39 -28.00 -14.65
C MET A 3 4.44 -26.90 -14.46
N ASN A 4 5.56 -27.02 -15.14
CA ASN A 4 6.74 -26.18 -14.90
C ASN A 4 6.77 -24.89 -15.72
N THR A 5 5.95 -24.78 -16.77
CA THR A 5 5.96 -23.63 -17.67
C THR A 5 4.58 -22.97 -17.78
N VAL A 6 4.55 -21.67 -18.06
CA VAL A 6 3.30 -20.91 -18.30
C VAL A 6 2.43 -21.57 -19.37
N PRO A 7 2.94 -21.99 -20.55
CA PRO A 7 2.11 -22.67 -21.54
C PRO A 7 1.45 -23.97 -21.05
N GLU A 8 2.16 -24.79 -20.22
CA GLU A 8 1.57 -26.00 -19.62
C GLU A 8 0.45 -25.68 -18.65
N ARG A 9 0.62 -24.64 -17.82
CA ARG A 9 -0.39 -24.17 -16.86
C ARG A 9 -1.63 -23.63 -17.57
N LEU A 10 -1.46 -22.84 -18.64
CA LEU A 10 -2.57 -22.34 -19.46
C LEU A 10 -3.31 -23.45 -20.18
N ALA A 11 -2.61 -24.46 -20.70
CA ALA A 11 -3.25 -25.61 -21.31
C ALA A 11 -4.09 -26.42 -20.31
N ALA A 12 -3.58 -26.60 -19.07
CA ALA A 12 -4.33 -27.26 -18.00
C ALA A 12 -5.56 -26.44 -17.56
N LEU A 13 -5.41 -25.12 -17.45
CA LEU A 13 -6.53 -24.23 -17.11
C LEU A 13 -7.63 -24.28 -18.17
N ARG A 14 -7.30 -24.23 -19.46
CA ARG A 14 -8.27 -24.39 -20.55
C ARG A 14 -8.97 -25.76 -20.55
N ALA A 15 -8.25 -26.83 -20.25
CA ALA A 15 -8.86 -28.15 -20.12
C ALA A 15 -9.85 -28.19 -18.94
N ALA A 16 -9.53 -27.55 -17.80
CA ALA A 16 -10.43 -27.45 -16.68
C ALA A 16 -11.63 -26.52 -16.96
N MET A 17 -11.43 -25.44 -17.71
CA MET A 17 -12.52 -24.59 -18.20
C MET A 17 -13.51 -25.40 -19.06
N ASP A 18 -13.02 -26.15 -20.03
CA ASP A 18 -13.86 -26.99 -20.90
C ASP A 18 -14.63 -28.04 -20.09
N ALA A 19 -13.97 -28.71 -19.14
CA ALA A 19 -14.60 -29.71 -18.27
C ALA A 19 -15.72 -29.12 -17.39
N ASN A 20 -15.61 -27.84 -17.04
CA ASN A 20 -16.59 -27.12 -16.21
C ASN A 20 -17.62 -26.33 -17.04
N GLY A 21 -17.56 -26.32 -18.37
CA GLY A 21 -18.44 -25.55 -19.24
C GLY A 21 -18.25 -24.04 -19.11
N VAL A 22 -17.00 -23.62 -18.96
CA VAL A 22 -16.59 -22.21 -18.84
C VAL A 22 -15.90 -21.77 -20.14
N ASP A 23 -16.33 -20.66 -20.70
CA ASP A 23 -15.79 -20.11 -21.94
C ASP A 23 -14.62 -19.15 -21.71
N LEU A 24 -14.58 -18.49 -20.54
CA LEU A 24 -13.60 -17.50 -20.17
C LEU A 24 -13.35 -17.58 -18.67
N TYR A 25 -12.08 -17.47 -18.23
CA TYR A 25 -11.71 -17.50 -16.82
C TYR A 25 -10.95 -16.24 -16.42
N LEU A 26 -11.39 -15.57 -15.36
CA LEU A 26 -10.79 -14.35 -14.84
C LEU A 26 -10.06 -14.63 -13.51
N ILE A 27 -8.79 -14.30 -13.47
CA ILE A 27 -7.94 -14.36 -12.27
C ILE A 27 -7.51 -12.93 -11.92
N PRO A 28 -8.14 -12.27 -10.92
CA PRO A 28 -7.63 -11.01 -10.41
C PRO A 28 -6.40 -11.23 -9.53
N VAL A 29 -5.56 -10.22 -9.36
CA VAL A 29 -4.68 -10.15 -8.20
C VAL A 29 -5.57 -9.94 -6.98
N GLY A 30 -5.57 -10.89 -6.07
CA GLY A 30 -6.42 -10.81 -4.89
C GLY A 30 -6.34 -12.03 -3.98
N ASP A 31 -6.71 -11.80 -2.74
CA ASP A 31 -6.91 -12.80 -1.68
C ASP A 31 -8.33 -12.64 -1.09
N PRO A 32 -8.73 -13.48 -0.12
CA PRO A 32 -10.05 -13.37 0.49
C PRO A 32 -10.34 -12.05 1.23
N HIS A 33 -9.36 -11.20 1.39
CA HIS A 33 -9.41 -9.98 2.21
C HIS A 33 -9.17 -8.69 1.41
N SER A 34 -9.00 -8.79 0.10
CA SER A 34 -8.62 -7.67 -0.78
C SER A 34 -7.35 -6.96 -0.29
N SER A 35 -6.34 -7.75 0.10
CA SER A 35 -5.04 -7.25 0.50
C SER A 35 -4.29 -6.68 -0.70
N GLU A 36 -3.46 -5.67 -0.48
CA GLU A 36 -2.58 -5.11 -1.51
C GLU A 36 -1.40 -6.05 -1.76
N TYR A 37 -0.69 -6.43 -0.71
CA TYR A 37 0.33 -7.47 -0.75
C TYR A 37 -0.31 -8.80 -0.38
N LEU A 38 -0.09 -9.81 -1.22
CA LEU A 38 -0.75 -11.10 -1.06
C LEU A 38 0.13 -12.06 -0.25
N PRO A 39 -0.48 -12.90 0.60
CA PRO A 39 0.20 -14.13 1.01
C PRO A 39 0.56 -14.96 -0.21
N ASP A 40 1.74 -15.59 -0.22
CA ASP A 40 2.25 -16.38 -1.36
C ASP A 40 1.26 -17.46 -1.83
N HIS A 41 0.41 -17.95 -0.94
CA HIS A 41 -0.66 -18.91 -1.25
C HIS A 41 -1.63 -18.39 -2.32
N TYR A 42 -1.84 -17.09 -2.40
CA TYR A 42 -2.83 -16.44 -3.28
C TYR A 42 -2.21 -15.78 -4.51
N THR A 43 -0.95 -16.05 -4.82
CA THR A 43 -0.28 -15.52 -6.03
C THR A 43 -0.63 -16.29 -7.30
N SER A 44 -1.91 -16.65 -7.45
CA SER A 44 -2.41 -17.46 -8.60
C SER A 44 -2.19 -16.76 -9.94
N LEU A 45 -2.37 -15.43 -10.00
CA LEU A 45 -2.09 -14.68 -11.23
C LEU A 45 -0.64 -14.89 -11.66
N THR A 46 0.31 -14.74 -10.74
CA THR A 46 1.74 -14.97 -11.00
C THR A 46 2.00 -16.42 -11.45
N TYR A 47 1.39 -17.40 -10.79
CA TYR A 47 1.54 -18.80 -11.18
C TYR A 47 1.11 -19.06 -12.62
N PHE A 48 -0.04 -18.54 -13.06
CA PHE A 48 -0.56 -18.81 -14.40
C PHE A 48 0.04 -17.90 -15.48
N SER A 49 0.44 -16.66 -15.17
CA SER A 49 0.95 -15.71 -16.16
C SER A 49 2.48 -15.56 -16.18
N GLY A 50 3.15 -15.82 -15.05
CA GLY A 50 4.56 -15.51 -14.85
C GLY A 50 4.82 -14.05 -14.48
N PHE A 51 3.78 -13.23 -14.30
CA PHE A 51 3.90 -11.81 -13.96
C PHE A 51 3.81 -11.57 -12.44
N HIS A 52 4.71 -10.75 -11.90
CA HIS A 52 4.86 -10.50 -10.46
C HIS A 52 4.37 -9.11 -10.00
N GLY A 53 3.57 -8.41 -10.77
CA GLY A 53 3.06 -7.09 -10.39
C GLY A 53 1.76 -7.15 -9.59
N GLU A 54 1.48 -6.07 -8.90
CA GLU A 54 0.24 -5.82 -8.15
C GLU A 54 -0.83 -5.18 -9.06
N ASN A 55 -2.04 -5.01 -8.55
CA ASN A 55 -3.16 -4.33 -9.23
C ASN A 55 -3.33 -4.74 -10.69
N SER A 56 -3.45 -6.04 -10.91
CA SER A 56 -3.51 -6.65 -12.24
C SER A 56 -4.67 -7.62 -12.34
N ASN A 57 -5.07 -7.90 -13.57
CA ASN A 57 -6.08 -8.91 -13.87
C ASN A 57 -5.59 -9.78 -15.04
N PHE A 58 -5.89 -11.06 -14.99
CA PHE A 58 -5.52 -12.00 -16.02
C PHE A 58 -6.75 -12.73 -16.54
N VAL A 59 -6.97 -12.66 -17.83
CA VAL A 59 -8.11 -13.30 -18.50
C VAL A 59 -7.61 -14.37 -19.46
N VAL A 60 -8.16 -15.57 -19.31
CA VAL A 60 -7.87 -16.71 -20.19
C VAL A 60 -9.14 -17.07 -20.95
N THR A 61 -9.05 -17.06 -22.27
CA THR A 61 -10.06 -17.59 -23.18
C THR A 61 -9.62 -18.95 -23.72
N ARG A 62 -10.41 -19.59 -24.58
CA ARG A 62 -10.06 -20.89 -25.18
C ARG A 62 -8.80 -20.84 -26.05
N ASP A 63 -8.49 -19.68 -26.64
CA ASP A 63 -7.43 -19.51 -27.64
C ASP A 63 -6.46 -18.35 -27.34
N LYS A 64 -6.75 -17.52 -26.38
CA LYS A 64 -5.96 -16.34 -26.02
C LYS A 64 -5.83 -16.16 -24.52
N SER A 65 -4.85 -15.36 -24.11
CA SER A 65 -4.68 -14.90 -22.74
C SER A 65 -4.27 -13.43 -22.74
N ALA A 66 -4.83 -12.63 -21.84
CA ALA A 66 -4.53 -11.21 -21.75
C ALA A 66 -4.29 -10.79 -20.29
N LEU A 67 -3.28 -9.96 -20.07
CA LEU A 67 -2.87 -9.45 -18.77
C LEU A 67 -3.06 -7.93 -18.74
N TRP A 68 -3.87 -7.44 -17.83
CA TRP A 68 -3.96 -6.02 -17.51
C TRP A 68 -2.95 -5.67 -16.44
N ALA A 69 -2.08 -4.70 -16.72
CA ALA A 69 -1.16 -4.12 -15.76
C ALA A 69 -1.32 -2.59 -15.75
N ASP A 70 -1.11 -1.94 -14.61
CA ASP A 70 -1.14 -0.49 -14.52
C ASP A 70 0.20 0.15 -14.90
N GLY A 71 0.23 1.49 -15.00
CA GLY A 71 1.38 2.24 -15.54
C GLY A 71 2.69 2.07 -14.78
N ARG A 72 2.67 1.58 -13.55
CA ARG A 72 3.86 1.29 -12.73
C ARG A 72 4.62 0.07 -13.25
N TYR A 73 3.90 -0.88 -13.86
CA TYR A 73 4.38 -2.22 -14.22
C TYR A 73 4.52 -2.49 -15.71
N PHE A 74 4.24 -1.54 -16.62
CA PHE A 74 4.27 -1.80 -18.06
C PHE A 74 5.58 -2.43 -18.55
N VAL A 75 6.72 -1.86 -18.13
CA VAL A 75 8.04 -2.34 -18.55
C VAL A 75 8.34 -3.73 -17.97
N GLN A 76 8.01 -3.96 -16.71
CA GLN A 76 8.18 -5.25 -16.05
C GLN A 76 7.31 -6.32 -16.71
N ALA A 77 6.02 -6.04 -16.94
CA ALA A 77 5.10 -6.97 -17.59
C ALA A 77 5.59 -7.38 -18.99
N GLU A 78 6.06 -6.42 -19.80
CA GLU A 78 6.65 -6.72 -21.11
C GLU A 78 7.83 -7.69 -21.04
N LYS A 79 8.69 -7.55 -20.05
CA LYS A 79 9.85 -8.44 -19.84
C LYS A 79 9.41 -9.83 -19.39
N GLU A 80 8.53 -9.91 -18.39
CA GLU A 80 8.17 -11.16 -17.71
C GLU A 80 7.28 -12.07 -18.56
N ILE A 81 6.36 -11.51 -19.35
CA ILE A 81 5.52 -12.31 -20.26
C ILE A 81 6.17 -12.55 -21.63
N ALA A 82 7.38 -12.02 -21.86
CA ALA A 82 8.05 -12.16 -23.16
C ALA A 82 8.24 -13.64 -23.54
N GLY A 83 7.88 -13.98 -24.79
CA GLY A 83 7.97 -15.34 -25.29
C GLY A 83 6.81 -16.27 -24.90
N THR A 84 5.81 -15.75 -24.17
CA THR A 84 4.53 -16.42 -23.94
C THR A 84 3.48 -16.01 -24.98
N GLU A 85 2.29 -16.60 -24.93
CA GLU A 85 1.13 -16.19 -25.76
C GLU A 85 0.36 -15.00 -25.18
N ILE A 86 0.75 -14.49 -24.00
CA ILE A 86 -0.01 -13.51 -23.23
C ILE A 86 0.11 -12.13 -23.88
N GLU A 87 -1.03 -11.50 -24.17
CA GLU A 87 -1.12 -10.13 -24.66
C GLU A 87 -1.14 -9.15 -23.47
N LEU A 88 -0.31 -8.09 -23.50
CA LEU A 88 -0.29 -7.04 -22.47
C LEU A 88 -1.31 -5.95 -22.79
N GLU A 89 -2.28 -5.77 -21.91
CA GLU A 89 -3.25 -4.68 -21.92
C GLU A 89 -2.82 -3.58 -20.92
N ARG A 90 -2.39 -2.44 -21.43
CA ARG A 90 -1.88 -1.32 -20.62
C ARG A 90 -3.04 -0.52 -20.05
N MET A 91 -3.39 -0.74 -18.78
CA MET A 91 -4.51 -0.07 -18.13
C MET A 91 -4.45 1.46 -18.26
N GLY A 92 -5.56 2.04 -18.71
CA GLY A 92 -5.73 3.49 -18.81
C GLY A 92 -5.14 4.14 -20.06
N GLU A 93 -4.44 3.41 -20.91
CA GLU A 93 -3.94 3.93 -22.18
C GLU A 93 -5.10 4.04 -23.21
N PRO A 94 -5.05 5.03 -24.12
CA PRO A 94 -6.09 5.23 -25.14
C PRO A 94 -6.26 4.01 -26.04
N GLY A 95 -7.50 3.53 -26.17
CA GLY A 95 -7.85 2.39 -27.01
C GLY A 95 -7.70 1.02 -26.36
N VAL A 96 -7.21 0.94 -25.13
CA VAL A 96 -7.14 -0.30 -24.35
C VAL A 96 -8.49 -0.53 -23.66
N PRO A 97 -9.15 -1.70 -23.85
CA PRO A 97 -10.41 -2.02 -23.21
C PRO A 97 -10.22 -2.22 -21.70
N THR A 98 -11.24 -1.94 -20.90
CA THR A 98 -11.26 -2.43 -19.52
C THR A 98 -11.42 -3.94 -19.49
N VAL A 99 -11.09 -4.57 -18.34
CA VAL A 99 -11.27 -6.02 -18.15
C VAL A 99 -12.70 -6.43 -18.42
N GLU A 100 -13.67 -5.66 -17.92
CA GLU A 100 -15.10 -5.93 -18.11
C GLU A 100 -15.51 -5.87 -19.59
N GLN A 101 -15.01 -4.86 -20.32
CA GLN A 101 -15.29 -4.71 -21.76
C GLN A 101 -14.71 -5.87 -22.55
N TYR A 102 -13.45 -6.23 -22.26
CA TYR A 102 -12.80 -7.36 -22.92
C TYR A 102 -13.55 -8.68 -22.62
N CYS A 103 -13.92 -8.94 -21.38
CA CYS A 103 -14.71 -10.11 -21.02
C CYS A 103 -16.05 -10.16 -21.79
N ALA A 104 -16.74 -9.01 -21.89
CA ALA A 104 -17.98 -8.92 -22.66
C ALA A 104 -17.76 -9.15 -24.17
N ASP A 105 -16.67 -8.63 -24.73
CA ASP A 105 -16.38 -8.78 -26.16
C ASP A 105 -15.95 -10.20 -26.50
N ALA A 106 -15.14 -10.84 -25.66
CA ALA A 106 -14.61 -12.18 -25.86
C ALA A 106 -15.63 -13.30 -25.57
N LEU A 107 -16.62 -13.05 -24.69
CA LEU A 107 -17.60 -14.06 -24.31
C LEU A 107 -18.60 -14.32 -25.47
N PRO A 108 -18.91 -15.58 -25.82
CA PRO A 108 -19.98 -15.90 -26.75
C PRO A 108 -21.36 -15.55 -26.18
N GLU A 109 -22.38 -15.47 -27.03
CA GLU A 109 -23.79 -15.26 -26.61
C GLU A 109 -24.23 -16.38 -25.66
N GLY A 110 -24.75 -16.03 -24.49
CA GLY A 110 -25.12 -16.98 -23.43
C GLY A 110 -23.97 -17.72 -22.79
N GLY A 111 -22.71 -17.25 -23.01
CA GLY A 111 -21.51 -17.88 -22.49
C GLY A 111 -21.33 -17.76 -20.98
N VAL A 112 -20.36 -18.51 -20.45
CA VAL A 112 -20.08 -18.60 -19.02
C VAL A 112 -18.67 -18.10 -18.72
N LEU A 113 -18.56 -17.09 -17.85
CA LEU A 113 -17.30 -16.63 -17.25
C LEU A 113 -17.09 -17.35 -15.91
N GLY A 114 -15.93 -17.96 -15.73
CA GLY A 114 -15.51 -18.55 -14.46
C GLY A 114 -14.59 -17.62 -13.68
N LEU A 115 -14.66 -17.65 -12.36
CA LEU A 115 -13.72 -16.99 -11.44
C LEU A 115 -13.79 -17.59 -10.02
N CYS A 116 -12.75 -17.38 -9.22
CA CYS A 116 -12.76 -17.72 -7.81
C CYS A 116 -13.50 -16.65 -6.99
N GLY A 117 -14.62 -17.01 -6.37
CA GLY A 117 -15.42 -16.08 -5.57
C GLY A 117 -14.73 -15.63 -4.27
N LEU A 118 -13.71 -16.36 -3.79
CA LEU A 118 -12.95 -15.98 -2.60
C LEU A 118 -11.90 -14.90 -2.87
N THR A 119 -11.34 -14.85 -4.09
CA THR A 119 -10.29 -13.89 -4.45
C THR A 119 -10.79 -12.71 -5.27
N ALA A 120 -12.03 -12.76 -5.75
CA ALA A 120 -12.66 -11.66 -6.47
C ALA A 120 -13.56 -10.82 -5.55
N SER A 121 -13.39 -9.50 -5.57
CA SER A 121 -14.27 -8.59 -4.84
C SER A 121 -15.69 -8.60 -5.41
N CYS A 122 -16.69 -8.34 -4.56
CA CYS A 122 -18.09 -8.21 -5.00
C CYS A 122 -18.25 -7.11 -6.07
N GLN A 123 -17.52 -6.02 -5.95
CA GLN A 123 -17.55 -4.93 -6.92
C GLN A 123 -17.07 -5.38 -8.30
N LEU A 124 -15.94 -6.09 -8.38
CA LEU A 124 -15.41 -6.61 -9.64
C LEU A 124 -16.42 -7.56 -10.31
N VAL A 125 -16.95 -8.53 -9.55
CA VAL A 125 -17.91 -9.49 -10.08
C VAL A 125 -19.16 -8.79 -10.63
N ARG A 126 -19.69 -7.79 -9.93
CA ARG A 126 -20.84 -6.99 -10.38
C ARG A 126 -20.53 -6.18 -11.63
N SER A 127 -19.36 -5.56 -11.72
CA SER A 127 -18.95 -4.79 -12.90
C SER A 127 -18.85 -5.70 -14.13
N VAL A 128 -18.25 -6.85 -13.96
CA VAL A 128 -18.14 -7.87 -15.03
C VAL A 128 -19.53 -8.37 -15.40
N GLN A 129 -20.37 -8.80 -14.46
CA GLN A 129 -21.73 -9.28 -14.77
C GLN A 129 -22.53 -8.24 -15.55
N LYS A 130 -22.49 -6.99 -15.14
CA LYS A 130 -23.16 -5.88 -15.84
C LYS A 130 -22.69 -5.74 -17.29
N ALA A 131 -21.42 -5.95 -17.56
CA ALA A 131 -20.90 -5.92 -18.92
C ALA A 131 -21.35 -7.15 -19.74
N LEU A 132 -21.46 -8.33 -19.11
CA LEU A 132 -21.92 -9.56 -19.74
C LEU A 132 -23.43 -9.60 -20.03
N ASP A 133 -24.24 -8.81 -19.34
CA ASP A 133 -25.71 -8.83 -19.46
C ASP A 133 -26.19 -8.58 -20.90
N ALA A 134 -25.45 -7.77 -21.68
CA ALA A 134 -25.77 -7.49 -23.09
C ALA A 134 -25.70 -8.72 -24.00
N LYS A 135 -24.95 -9.75 -23.60
CA LYS A 135 -24.83 -11.05 -24.30
C LYS A 135 -25.48 -12.19 -23.52
N HIS A 136 -26.34 -11.91 -22.56
CA HIS A 136 -26.96 -12.92 -21.69
C HIS A 136 -25.92 -13.84 -21.04
N GLY A 137 -24.68 -13.33 -20.82
CA GLY A 137 -23.60 -14.06 -20.19
C GLY A 137 -23.82 -14.24 -18.70
N THR A 138 -23.29 -15.30 -18.13
CA THR A 138 -23.41 -15.62 -16.70
C THR A 138 -22.04 -15.83 -16.06
N ILE A 139 -21.94 -15.55 -14.75
CA ILE A 139 -20.76 -15.84 -13.97
C ILE A 139 -20.97 -17.14 -13.17
N LYS A 140 -19.97 -18.02 -13.22
CA LYS A 140 -19.89 -19.24 -12.43
C LYS A 140 -18.72 -19.15 -11.47
N THR A 141 -19.01 -19.19 -10.18
CA THR A 141 -17.96 -19.24 -9.16
C THR A 141 -17.43 -20.67 -9.02
N LEU A 142 -16.14 -20.84 -9.23
CA LEU A 142 -15.39 -22.08 -9.05
C LEU A 142 -13.91 -21.74 -8.84
N ASN A 143 -13.22 -22.58 -8.11
CA ASN A 143 -11.82 -22.36 -7.77
C ASN A 143 -10.93 -23.34 -8.56
N LEU A 144 -10.62 -22.99 -9.80
CA LEU A 144 -9.74 -23.79 -10.65
C LEU A 144 -8.27 -23.62 -10.23
N GLU A 145 -7.92 -22.55 -9.60
CA GLU A 145 -6.57 -22.28 -9.09
C GLU A 145 -6.15 -23.33 -8.05
N ASP A 146 -7.01 -23.65 -7.08
CA ASP A 146 -6.74 -24.66 -6.06
C ASP A 146 -6.71 -26.08 -6.64
N GLU A 147 -7.54 -26.33 -7.66
CA GLU A 147 -7.56 -27.64 -8.32
C GLU A 147 -6.30 -27.91 -9.13
N LEU A 148 -5.71 -26.88 -9.74
CA LEU A 148 -4.60 -27.00 -10.68
C LEU A 148 -3.23 -26.73 -10.03
N TRP A 149 -3.15 -25.76 -9.13
CA TRP A 149 -1.90 -25.42 -8.45
C TRP A 149 -1.75 -26.18 -7.13
N THR A 150 -1.53 -27.49 -7.23
CA THR A 150 -1.38 -28.37 -6.06
C THR A 150 0.07 -28.66 -5.70
N GLU A 151 0.97 -28.70 -6.70
CA GLU A 151 2.39 -28.97 -6.49
C GLU A 151 3.17 -27.66 -6.33
N GLY A 152 3.92 -27.54 -5.24
CA GLY A 152 4.74 -26.34 -4.94
C GLY A 152 3.95 -25.12 -4.54
N ARG A 153 2.64 -25.22 -4.30
CA ARG A 153 1.85 -24.10 -3.78
C ARG A 153 2.24 -23.83 -2.34
N PRO A 154 2.57 -22.59 -1.99
CA PRO A 154 2.83 -22.21 -0.60
C PRO A 154 1.63 -22.52 0.29
N ALA A 155 1.89 -22.96 1.53
CA ALA A 155 0.84 -23.15 2.51
C ALA A 155 0.26 -21.80 2.96
N LEU A 156 -0.95 -21.81 3.54
CA LEU A 156 -1.47 -20.63 4.22
C LEU A 156 -0.55 -20.27 5.39
N PRO A 157 -0.35 -18.98 5.66
CA PRO A 157 0.51 -18.53 6.75
C PRO A 157 -0.01 -19.00 8.11
N GLU A 158 0.91 -19.42 8.97
CA GLU A 158 0.62 -19.85 10.35
C GLU A 158 1.48 -19.07 11.36
N THR A 159 1.75 -17.79 11.10
CA THR A 159 2.55 -16.98 12.02
C THR A 159 1.80 -16.71 13.33
N PRO A 160 2.49 -16.65 14.50
CA PRO A 160 1.82 -16.32 15.76
C PRO A 160 1.12 -14.98 15.70
N ALA A 161 -0.12 -14.93 16.18
CA ALA A 161 -0.89 -13.68 16.28
C ALA A 161 -0.75 -13.09 17.69
N TRP A 162 -0.65 -11.76 17.76
CA TRP A 162 -0.53 -11.00 19.03
C TRP A 162 -1.45 -9.78 19.03
N LEU A 163 -1.66 -9.18 20.21
CA LEU A 163 -2.41 -7.93 20.33
C LEU A 163 -1.47 -6.77 20.61
N LEU A 164 -1.67 -5.67 19.90
CA LEU A 164 -1.05 -4.40 20.20
C LEU A 164 -1.72 -3.82 21.44
N SER A 165 -0.95 -3.57 22.50
CA SER A 165 -1.51 -3.11 23.77
C SER A 165 -2.20 -1.75 23.66
N LYS A 166 -3.14 -1.46 24.57
CA LYS A 166 -3.80 -0.14 24.67
C LYS A 166 -2.78 0.99 24.84
N GLU A 167 -1.62 0.73 25.44
CA GLU A 167 -0.55 1.72 25.58
C GLU A 167 -0.10 2.28 24.22
N TYR A 168 -0.03 1.42 23.21
CA TYR A 168 0.30 1.83 21.83
C TYR A 168 -0.93 2.26 21.03
N ALA A 169 -2.01 1.49 21.09
CA ALA A 169 -3.20 1.72 20.25
C ALA A 169 -4.14 2.83 20.76
N GLY A 170 -3.97 3.31 21.99
CA GLY A 170 -4.82 4.33 22.62
C GLY A 170 -6.16 3.81 23.12
N PHE A 171 -6.77 2.85 22.40
CA PHE A 171 -8.05 2.23 22.72
C PHE A 171 -7.94 0.71 22.79
N ALA A 172 -8.68 0.09 23.73
CA ALA A 172 -8.85 -1.34 23.76
C ALA A 172 -9.85 -1.81 22.68
N PRO A 173 -9.84 -3.10 22.28
CA PRO A 173 -10.81 -3.62 21.31
C PRO A 173 -12.27 -3.37 21.70
N ALA A 174 -12.64 -3.52 22.97
CA ALA A 174 -14.01 -3.25 23.43
C ALA A 174 -14.45 -1.80 23.17
N GLU A 175 -13.56 -0.82 23.39
CA GLU A 175 -13.85 0.61 23.15
C GLU A 175 -14.05 0.89 21.64
N LYS A 176 -13.23 0.27 20.78
CA LYS A 176 -13.35 0.39 19.32
C LYS A 176 -14.61 -0.30 18.79
N LEU A 177 -14.98 -1.46 19.36
CA LEU A 177 -16.24 -2.13 19.05
C LEU A 177 -17.46 -1.28 19.41
N GLU A 178 -17.44 -0.58 20.54
CA GLU A 178 -18.51 0.36 20.90
C GLU A 178 -18.61 1.53 19.93
N GLN A 179 -17.47 2.10 19.52
CA GLN A 179 -17.44 3.16 18.49
C GLN A 179 -18.03 2.66 17.17
N LEU A 180 -17.65 1.46 16.73
CA LEU A 180 -18.19 0.85 15.52
C LEU A 180 -19.70 0.64 15.63
N ARG A 181 -20.20 0.07 16.74
CA ARG A 181 -21.65 -0.13 16.97
C ARG A 181 -22.43 1.16 16.93
N ALA A 182 -21.88 2.23 17.51
CA ALA A 182 -22.50 3.56 17.41
C ALA A 182 -22.60 4.02 15.95
N LYS A 183 -21.54 3.81 15.17
CA LYS A 183 -21.50 4.17 13.75
C LYS A 183 -22.47 3.34 12.90
N LEU A 184 -22.54 2.03 13.13
CA LEU A 184 -23.51 1.16 12.47
C LEU A 184 -24.95 1.61 12.70
N LYS A 185 -25.27 2.02 13.93
CA LYS A 185 -26.59 2.56 14.27
C LYS A 185 -26.92 3.83 13.50
N GLU A 186 -25.95 4.76 13.35
CA GLU A 186 -26.11 5.97 12.52
C GLU A 186 -26.40 5.61 11.06
N LEU A 187 -25.74 4.58 10.55
CA LEU A 187 -25.92 4.06 9.19
C LEU A 187 -27.17 3.19 9.03
N GLY A 188 -27.95 2.94 10.09
CA GLY A 188 -29.13 2.08 10.04
C GLY A 188 -28.81 0.60 9.85
N CYS A 189 -27.61 0.17 10.24
CA CYS A 189 -27.15 -1.22 10.24
C CYS A 189 -27.16 -1.79 11.66
N THR A 190 -27.36 -3.10 11.78
CA THR A 190 -27.32 -3.81 13.05
C THR A 190 -26.12 -4.74 13.17
N ALA A 191 -25.47 -5.02 12.05
CA ALA A 191 -24.27 -5.86 11.99
C ALA A 191 -23.30 -5.36 10.90
N GLN A 192 -22.05 -5.77 10.99
CA GLN A 192 -21.02 -5.61 9.94
C GLN A 192 -20.19 -6.86 9.82
N LEU A 193 -19.88 -7.24 8.58
CA LEU A 193 -18.78 -8.16 8.30
C LEU A 193 -17.52 -7.35 7.99
N VAL A 194 -16.51 -7.49 8.84
CA VAL A 194 -15.17 -6.91 8.64
C VAL A 194 -14.31 -7.96 7.96
N GLY A 195 -14.05 -7.78 6.68
CA GLY A 195 -13.23 -8.68 5.86
C GLY A 195 -11.83 -8.12 5.58
N LYS A 196 -11.67 -6.80 5.54
CA LYS A 196 -10.40 -6.15 5.23
C LYS A 196 -9.45 -6.21 6.44
N LEU A 197 -8.21 -6.72 6.21
CA LEU A 197 -7.27 -7.03 7.28
C LEU A 197 -6.79 -5.81 8.06
N ASP A 198 -6.58 -4.69 7.39
CA ASP A 198 -6.19 -3.42 8.02
C ASP A 198 -7.29 -2.87 8.95
N ASN A 199 -8.55 -2.97 8.55
CA ASN A 199 -9.71 -2.58 9.36
C ASN A 199 -9.85 -3.49 10.58
N LEU A 200 -9.67 -4.79 10.39
CA LEU A 200 -9.71 -5.78 11.47
C LEU A 200 -8.54 -5.59 12.44
N ALA A 201 -7.34 -5.39 11.92
CA ALA A 201 -6.13 -5.16 12.71
C ALA A 201 -6.26 -3.92 13.60
N TRP A 202 -6.88 -2.84 13.10
CA TRP A 202 -7.18 -1.66 13.90
C TRP A 202 -8.29 -1.93 14.91
N LEU A 203 -9.40 -2.55 14.50
CA LEU A 203 -10.58 -2.78 15.36
C LEU A 203 -10.25 -3.63 16.58
N LEU A 204 -9.52 -4.73 16.38
CA LEU A 204 -9.21 -5.70 17.42
C LEU A 204 -7.78 -5.57 17.97
N ASN A 205 -7.00 -4.60 17.54
CA ASN A 205 -5.57 -4.48 17.84
C ASN A 205 -4.75 -5.72 17.44
N LEU A 206 -5.26 -6.56 16.56
CA LEU A 206 -4.71 -7.86 16.20
C LEU A 206 -3.60 -7.71 15.15
N ARG A 207 -2.48 -8.41 15.37
CA ARG A 207 -1.33 -8.42 14.45
C ARG A 207 -0.83 -9.84 14.25
N ALA A 208 -0.27 -10.13 13.08
CA ALA A 208 0.53 -11.31 12.76
C ALA A 208 1.34 -11.03 11.50
N MET A 209 2.34 -11.84 11.19
CA MET A 209 3.18 -11.67 10.00
C MET A 209 2.72 -12.60 8.87
N ASP A 210 1.45 -12.53 8.49
CA ASP A 210 0.90 -13.39 7.42
C ASP A 210 1.14 -12.84 6.03
N ILE A 211 1.33 -11.53 5.95
CA ILE A 211 1.58 -10.81 4.71
C ILE A 211 2.98 -10.24 4.76
N GLN A 212 3.69 -10.34 3.66
CA GLN A 212 5.04 -9.78 3.56
C GLN A 212 5.03 -8.28 3.89
N CYS A 213 5.99 -7.83 4.66
CA CYS A 213 6.15 -6.44 5.09
C CYS A 213 4.98 -5.82 5.88
N THR A 214 3.90 -6.58 6.13
CA THR A 214 2.66 -6.05 6.72
C THR A 214 2.22 -6.90 7.90
N PRO A 215 2.16 -6.36 9.13
CA PRO A 215 1.84 -7.16 10.31
C PRO A 215 0.33 -7.38 10.47
N TYR A 216 -0.31 -8.00 9.50
CA TYR A 216 -1.73 -8.35 9.53
C TYR A 216 -1.96 -9.85 9.66
N ALA A 217 -3.01 -10.20 10.41
CA ALA A 217 -3.49 -11.56 10.57
C ALA A 217 -4.60 -11.85 9.58
N MET A 218 -4.52 -12.95 8.83
CA MET A 218 -5.64 -13.44 8.03
C MET A 218 -6.79 -13.85 8.96
N ALA A 219 -7.86 -13.08 8.92
CA ALA A 219 -9.03 -13.28 9.78
C ALA A 219 -10.25 -12.50 9.26
N TYR A 220 -11.44 -12.90 9.69
CA TYR A 220 -12.68 -12.14 9.55
C TYR A 220 -13.22 -11.78 10.92
N CYS A 221 -14.03 -10.74 11.01
CA CYS A 221 -14.80 -10.44 12.21
C CYS A 221 -16.24 -10.11 11.84
N TYR A 222 -17.18 -10.81 12.49
CA TYR A 222 -18.61 -10.50 12.39
C TYR A 222 -19.05 -9.79 13.67
N VAL A 223 -19.53 -8.55 13.53
CA VAL A 223 -19.90 -7.70 14.66
C VAL A 223 -21.39 -7.43 14.62
N THR A 224 -22.10 -7.68 15.72
CA THR A 224 -23.49 -7.26 15.94
C THR A 224 -23.58 -6.28 17.12
N GLY A 225 -24.80 -5.85 17.46
CA GLY A 225 -25.02 -4.94 18.59
C GLY A 225 -24.48 -5.46 19.92
N ASP A 226 -24.41 -6.76 20.12
CA ASP A 226 -24.05 -7.43 21.38
C ASP A 226 -22.92 -8.47 21.25
N ARG A 227 -22.61 -8.91 20.03
CA ARG A 227 -21.57 -9.91 19.76
C ARG A 227 -20.46 -9.36 18.88
N ALA A 228 -19.27 -9.93 19.01
CA ALA A 228 -18.18 -9.85 18.05
C ALA A 228 -17.52 -11.23 17.95
N VAL A 229 -17.45 -11.80 16.76
CA VAL A 229 -16.87 -13.15 16.52
C VAL A 229 -15.69 -12.99 15.58
N LEU A 230 -14.51 -13.32 16.07
CA LEU A 230 -13.27 -13.37 15.29
C LEU A 230 -13.09 -14.77 14.70
N PHE A 231 -12.97 -14.86 13.38
CA PHE A 231 -12.65 -16.08 12.64
C PHE A 231 -11.17 -16.07 12.26
N ILE A 232 -10.38 -16.90 12.93
CA ILE A 232 -8.94 -17.00 12.74
C ILE A 232 -8.50 -18.45 12.92
N ASN A 233 -7.39 -18.88 12.31
CA ASN A 233 -6.79 -20.15 12.66
C ASN A 233 -6.39 -20.11 14.15
N THR A 234 -7.18 -20.78 15.00
CA THR A 234 -7.10 -20.64 16.47
C THR A 234 -5.76 -21.13 17.04
N ARG A 235 -5.04 -22.00 16.33
CA ARG A 235 -3.70 -22.49 16.73
C ARG A 235 -2.67 -21.38 16.82
N ARG A 236 -2.92 -20.25 16.16
CA ARG A 236 -2.01 -19.09 16.08
C ARG A 236 -2.16 -18.12 17.24
N LEU A 237 -3.29 -18.19 17.96
CA LEU A 237 -3.55 -17.38 19.15
C LEU A 237 -2.90 -18.01 20.37
N GLY A 238 -1.94 -17.31 20.97
CA GLY A 238 -1.44 -17.67 22.30
C GLY A 238 -2.53 -17.51 23.38
N ALA A 239 -2.39 -18.20 24.50
CA ALA A 239 -3.37 -18.17 25.58
C ALA A 239 -3.64 -16.75 26.11
N GLU A 240 -2.64 -15.88 26.13
CA GLU A 240 -2.72 -14.49 26.58
C GLU A 240 -3.59 -13.66 25.62
N ALA A 241 -3.30 -13.71 24.32
CA ALA A 241 -4.08 -12.99 23.30
C ALA A 241 -5.54 -13.47 23.25
N ALA A 242 -5.76 -14.80 23.37
CA ALA A 242 -7.11 -15.36 23.42
C ALA A 242 -7.89 -14.92 24.67
N ALA A 243 -7.22 -14.83 25.83
CA ALA A 243 -7.84 -14.34 27.06
C ALA A 243 -8.20 -12.84 26.95
N GLU A 244 -7.28 -12.02 26.44
CA GLU A 244 -7.50 -10.57 26.25
C GLU A 244 -8.65 -10.30 25.27
N LEU A 245 -8.74 -11.03 24.16
CA LEU A 245 -9.87 -10.92 23.22
C LEU A 245 -11.20 -11.24 23.91
N LYS A 246 -11.24 -12.31 24.71
CA LYS A 246 -12.43 -12.68 25.49
C LYS A 246 -12.82 -11.62 26.52
N GLU A 247 -11.86 -11.06 27.25
CA GLU A 247 -12.09 -9.96 28.20
C GLU A 247 -12.66 -8.73 27.50
N ASN A 248 -12.32 -8.51 26.22
CA ASN A 248 -12.86 -7.46 25.37
C ASN A 248 -14.19 -7.84 24.67
N GLY A 249 -14.80 -8.97 25.02
CA GLY A 249 -16.09 -9.40 24.50
C GLY A 249 -16.04 -9.99 23.10
N VAL A 250 -14.89 -10.51 22.66
CA VAL A 250 -14.70 -11.14 21.36
C VAL A 250 -14.73 -12.66 21.51
N GLU A 251 -15.67 -13.31 20.82
CA GLU A 251 -15.71 -14.76 20.62
C GLU A 251 -14.69 -15.15 19.56
N ILE A 252 -14.15 -16.38 19.66
CA ILE A 252 -13.15 -16.88 18.72
C ILE A 252 -13.68 -18.15 18.06
N ALA A 253 -13.59 -18.21 16.73
CA ALA A 253 -13.98 -19.34 15.89
C ALA A 253 -12.87 -19.67 14.87
N GLU A 254 -12.94 -20.84 14.23
CA GLU A 254 -12.00 -21.21 13.17
C GLU A 254 -12.21 -20.38 11.91
N TYR A 255 -11.11 -20.06 11.23
CA TYR A 255 -11.12 -19.24 10.02
C TYR A 255 -12.06 -19.76 8.94
N ASP A 256 -12.04 -21.07 8.70
CA ASP A 256 -12.81 -21.73 7.64
C ASP A 256 -14.32 -21.80 7.95
N ASP A 257 -14.73 -21.51 9.19
CA ASP A 257 -16.14 -21.57 9.60
C ASP A 257 -16.95 -20.36 9.12
N ILE A 258 -16.34 -19.29 8.59
CA ILE A 258 -17.04 -18.04 8.27
C ILE A 258 -18.25 -18.23 7.37
N LEU A 259 -18.13 -18.96 6.26
CA LEU A 259 -19.26 -19.17 5.33
C LEU A 259 -20.37 -20.00 5.97
N THR A 260 -20.01 -21.05 6.71
CA THR A 260 -20.96 -21.90 7.43
C THR A 260 -21.68 -21.12 8.53
N PHE A 261 -20.96 -20.29 9.27
CA PHE A 261 -21.52 -19.42 10.30
C PHE A 261 -22.54 -18.43 9.73
N LEU A 262 -22.17 -17.69 8.65
CA LEU A 262 -23.05 -16.73 8.01
C LEU A 262 -24.30 -17.39 7.39
N ALA A 263 -24.15 -18.58 6.82
CA ALA A 263 -25.28 -19.34 6.28
C ALA A 263 -26.21 -19.87 7.40
N ALA A 264 -25.69 -20.14 8.59
CA ALA A 264 -26.44 -20.64 9.73
C ALA A 264 -27.01 -19.55 10.65
N GLU A 265 -26.74 -18.26 10.38
CA GLU A 265 -27.29 -17.17 11.18
C GLU A 265 -28.83 -17.18 11.15
N THR A 266 -29.44 -17.06 12.32
CA THR A 266 -30.91 -17.12 12.49
C THR A 266 -31.53 -15.83 12.98
N GLU A 267 -30.71 -14.90 13.46
CA GLU A 267 -31.18 -13.58 13.89
C GLU A 267 -31.27 -12.61 12.72
N ALA A 268 -32.38 -11.88 12.66
CA ALA A 268 -32.57 -10.89 11.61
C ALA A 268 -31.60 -9.72 11.78
N GLN A 269 -30.71 -9.51 10.80
CA GLN A 269 -29.72 -8.44 10.81
C GLN A 269 -29.75 -7.63 9.50
N THR A 270 -29.48 -6.33 9.62
CA THR A 270 -29.06 -5.49 8.48
C THR A 270 -27.54 -5.41 8.51
N VAL A 271 -26.90 -6.19 7.64
CA VAL A 271 -25.44 -6.36 7.62
C VAL A 271 -24.82 -5.37 6.66
N LEU A 272 -23.94 -4.49 7.16
CA LEU A 272 -23.08 -3.66 6.32
C LEU A 272 -22.01 -4.55 5.68
N ALA A 273 -21.92 -4.48 4.37
CA ALA A 273 -20.84 -5.11 3.60
C ALA A 273 -20.37 -4.13 2.52
N ASP A 274 -19.09 -3.84 2.51
CA ASP A 274 -18.49 -2.98 1.49
C ASP A 274 -18.15 -3.81 0.24
N PRO A 275 -18.85 -3.60 -0.90
CA PRO A 275 -18.61 -4.40 -2.10
C PRO A 275 -17.19 -4.29 -2.67
N ALA A 276 -16.46 -3.23 -2.33
CA ALA A 276 -15.09 -3.02 -2.79
C ALA A 276 -14.07 -3.92 -2.06
N SER A 277 -14.37 -4.30 -0.81
CA SER A 277 -13.43 -5.03 0.06
C SER A 277 -13.91 -6.44 0.46
N VAL A 278 -15.21 -6.73 0.38
CA VAL A 278 -15.75 -8.06 0.69
C VAL A 278 -15.67 -8.94 -0.55
N ASN A 279 -15.12 -10.15 -0.40
CA ASN A 279 -15.08 -11.13 -1.49
C ASN A 279 -16.47 -11.65 -1.85
N TYR A 280 -16.63 -12.08 -3.09
CA TYR A 280 -17.94 -12.43 -3.64
C TYR A 280 -18.57 -13.67 -2.97
N ALA A 281 -17.78 -14.66 -2.57
CA ALA A 281 -18.30 -15.88 -1.92
C ALA A 281 -18.95 -15.54 -0.56
N VAL A 282 -18.33 -14.70 0.24
CA VAL A 282 -18.86 -14.20 1.52
C VAL A 282 -20.11 -13.35 1.27
N TYR A 283 -20.03 -12.43 0.30
CA TYR A 283 -21.17 -11.57 -0.04
C TYR A 283 -22.40 -12.36 -0.48
N GLU A 284 -22.23 -13.36 -1.35
CA GLU A 284 -23.33 -14.25 -1.79
C GLU A 284 -23.89 -15.08 -0.63
N THR A 285 -23.05 -15.54 0.28
CA THR A 285 -23.51 -16.25 1.48
C THR A 285 -24.40 -15.38 2.34
N LEU A 286 -24.04 -14.12 2.57
CA LEU A 286 -24.89 -13.15 3.27
C LEU A 286 -26.22 -12.94 2.56
N ARG A 287 -26.21 -12.74 1.24
CA ARG A 287 -27.42 -12.50 0.44
C ARG A 287 -28.37 -13.70 0.38
N ASN A 288 -27.82 -14.89 0.40
CA ASN A 288 -28.61 -16.12 0.30
C ASN A 288 -29.23 -16.53 1.64
N ASN A 289 -28.81 -15.94 2.76
CA ASN A 289 -29.46 -16.16 4.05
C ASN A 289 -30.72 -15.29 4.17
N PRO A 290 -31.94 -15.90 4.29
CA PRO A 290 -33.20 -15.18 4.22
C PRO A 290 -33.48 -14.24 5.41
N VAL A 291 -32.75 -14.37 6.53
CA VAL A 291 -32.90 -13.49 7.69
C VAL A 291 -31.95 -12.31 7.66
N LEU A 292 -30.96 -12.30 6.76
CA LEU A 292 -30.01 -11.22 6.61
C LEU A 292 -30.44 -10.27 5.49
N THR A 293 -30.33 -8.98 5.74
CA THR A 293 -30.47 -7.93 4.73
C THR A 293 -29.10 -7.29 4.54
N VAL A 294 -28.49 -7.46 3.36
CA VAL A 294 -27.19 -6.84 3.07
C VAL A 294 -27.41 -5.38 2.68
N LYS A 295 -26.68 -4.49 3.34
CA LYS A 295 -26.58 -3.08 2.98
C LYS A 295 -25.22 -2.81 2.37
N ASP A 296 -25.21 -2.46 1.08
CA ASP A 296 -24.02 -1.99 0.37
C ASP A 296 -23.68 -0.59 0.87
N GLU A 297 -22.61 -0.46 1.63
CA GLU A 297 -22.13 0.79 2.20
C GLU A 297 -20.61 0.70 2.36
N ALA A 298 -19.90 1.82 2.21
CA ALA A 298 -18.47 1.90 2.46
C ALA A 298 -18.16 1.55 3.94
N ASP A 299 -17.04 0.84 4.16
CA ASP A 299 -16.65 0.42 5.51
C ASP A 299 -16.34 1.64 6.41
N PRO A 300 -17.11 1.86 7.49
CA PRO A 300 -16.90 3.00 8.39
C PRO A 300 -15.58 2.92 9.17
N LEU A 301 -14.96 1.76 9.27
CA LEU A 301 -13.65 1.61 9.92
C LEU A 301 -12.55 2.35 9.18
N LEU A 302 -12.65 2.48 7.86
CA LEU A 302 -11.63 3.13 7.05
C LEU A 302 -11.41 4.60 7.46
N PRO A 303 -12.42 5.49 7.50
CA PRO A 303 -12.23 6.85 8.03
C PRO A 303 -11.95 6.89 9.54
N MET A 304 -12.44 5.92 10.33
CA MET A 304 -12.19 5.88 11.77
C MET A 304 -10.70 5.67 12.11
N LYS A 305 -10.02 4.75 11.41
CA LYS A 305 -8.58 4.51 11.60
C LYS A 305 -7.69 5.52 10.86
N GLY A 306 -8.22 6.14 9.80
CA GLY A 306 -7.50 7.16 9.02
C GLY A 306 -7.16 8.41 9.84
N VAL A 307 -7.95 8.74 10.86
CA VAL A 307 -7.67 9.80 11.83
C VAL A 307 -7.02 9.20 13.07
N LYS A 308 -5.70 9.33 13.18
CA LYS A 308 -4.93 8.78 14.29
C LYS A 308 -5.28 9.51 15.60
N ASN A 309 -5.44 8.77 16.70
CA ASN A 309 -5.60 9.35 18.02
C ASN A 309 -4.25 9.90 18.55
N GLU A 310 -4.29 10.71 19.61
CA GLU A 310 -3.07 11.33 20.16
C GLU A 310 -2.01 10.33 20.65
N THR A 311 -2.43 9.14 21.10
CA THR A 311 -1.50 8.09 21.50
C THR A 311 -0.76 7.54 20.29
N GLU A 312 -1.49 7.19 19.22
CA GLU A 312 -0.93 6.73 17.94
C GLU A 312 -0.01 7.80 17.32
N LEU A 313 -0.42 9.09 17.33
CA LEU A 313 0.39 10.20 16.83
C LEU A 313 1.71 10.38 17.60
N ASN A 314 1.66 10.33 18.93
CA ASN A 314 2.86 10.47 19.75
C ASN A 314 3.84 9.31 19.53
N HIS A 315 3.34 8.11 19.42
CA HIS A 315 4.14 6.93 19.11
C HIS A 315 4.73 6.99 17.69
N ASN A 316 3.95 7.39 16.71
CA ASN A 316 4.41 7.50 15.32
C ASN A 316 5.51 8.58 15.17
N ARG A 317 5.35 9.73 15.85
CA ARG A 317 6.41 10.77 15.91
C ARG A 317 7.73 10.22 16.46
N GLU A 318 7.68 9.35 17.48
CA GLU A 318 8.86 8.73 18.08
C GLU A 318 9.46 7.64 17.17
N ALA A 319 8.63 6.86 16.50
CA ALA A 319 9.06 5.87 15.51
C ALA A 319 9.83 6.53 14.37
N HIS A 320 9.35 7.66 13.84
CA HIS A 320 10.03 8.43 12.80
C HIS A 320 11.38 8.99 13.23
N LEU A 321 11.50 9.44 14.49
CA LEU A 321 12.81 9.90 15.00
C LEU A 321 13.81 8.76 15.15
N ARG A 322 13.34 7.55 15.45
CA ARG A 322 14.15 6.35 15.55
C ARG A 322 14.58 5.89 14.16
N ASP A 323 13.67 5.83 13.21
CA ASP A 323 13.96 5.50 11.82
C ASP A 323 14.94 6.51 11.19
N ALA A 324 14.79 7.80 11.48
CA ALA A 324 15.69 8.84 11.01
C ALA A 324 17.14 8.63 11.49
N VAL A 325 17.36 8.08 12.69
CA VAL A 325 18.69 7.69 13.17
C VAL A 325 19.27 6.56 12.30
N ALA A 326 18.46 5.57 11.93
CA ALA A 326 18.89 4.51 11.02
C ALA A 326 19.26 5.06 9.65
N MET A 327 18.45 5.99 9.11
CA MET A 327 18.70 6.64 7.82
C MET A 327 19.99 7.49 7.83
N VAL A 328 20.27 8.21 8.91
CA VAL A 328 21.52 8.97 9.06
C VAL A 328 22.75 8.04 9.05
N ARG A 329 22.69 6.94 9.78
CA ARG A 329 23.76 5.94 9.82
C ARG A 329 23.95 5.25 8.49
N PHE A 330 22.85 4.89 7.85
CA PHE A 330 22.84 4.33 6.50
C PHE A 330 23.54 5.26 5.50
N GLN A 331 23.09 6.51 5.40
CA GLN A 331 23.66 7.46 4.44
C GLN A 331 25.15 7.71 4.72
N LYS A 332 25.55 7.83 6.00
CA LYS A 332 26.95 8.01 6.38
C LYS A 332 27.80 6.83 5.93
N GLU A 333 27.39 5.60 6.21
CA GLU A 333 28.14 4.39 5.79
C GLU A 333 28.21 4.27 4.26
N LEU A 334 27.10 4.51 3.56
CA LEU A 334 27.06 4.49 2.10
C LEU A 334 28.08 5.47 1.49
N GLU A 335 28.12 6.71 1.97
CA GLU A 335 29.05 7.73 1.49
C GLU A 335 30.53 7.36 1.81
N GLU A 336 30.80 6.83 3.00
CA GLU A 336 32.15 6.40 3.40
C GLU A 336 32.67 5.25 2.55
N ARG A 337 31.86 4.24 2.31
CA ARG A 337 32.24 3.07 1.49
C ARG A 337 32.45 3.46 0.03
N LEU A 338 31.57 4.31 -0.53
CA LEU A 338 31.76 4.88 -1.87
C LEU A 338 33.03 5.72 -1.96
N ALA A 339 33.31 6.55 -0.96
CA ALA A 339 34.53 7.36 -0.92
C ALA A 339 35.80 6.47 -0.86
N ALA A 340 35.77 5.38 -0.10
CA ALA A 340 36.83 4.38 -0.02
C ALA A 340 37.06 3.61 -1.33
N GLY A 341 36.15 3.72 -2.29
CA GLY A 341 36.24 3.05 -3.59
C GLY A 341 35.75 1.60 -3.57
N GLU A 342 34.94 1.23 -2.60
CA GLU A 342 34.29 -0.07 -2.58
C GLU A 342 33.29 -0.20 -3.74
N GLU A 343 33.19 -1.40 -4.33
CA GLU A 343 32.14 -1.72 -5.29
C GLU A 343 30.84 -1.98 -4.54
N LEU A 344 29.87 -1.08 -4.70
CA LEU A 344 28.54 -1.20 -4.14
C LEU A 344 27.52 -1.41 -5.26
N THR A 345 26.44 -2.08 -4.94
CA THR A 345 25.31 -2.34 -5.84
C THR A 345 24.00 -1.90 -5.18
N GLU A 346 22.92 -1.89 -5.92
CA GLU A 346 21.57 -1.67 -5.40
C GLU A 346 21.21 -2.67 -4.28
N LEU A 347 21.64 -3.93 -4.38
CA LEU A 347 21.46 -4.93 -3.32
C LEU A 347 22.25 -4.58 -2.04
N THR A 348 23.49 -4.10 -2.20
CA THR A 348 24.30 -3.67 -1.04
C THR A 348 23.66 -2.48 -0.31
N VAL A 349 22.96 -1.61 -1.02
CA VAL A 349 22.21 -0.48 -0.43
C VAL A 349 21.11 -0.98 0.50
N ASP A 350 20.33 -1.95 0.06
CA ASP A 350 19.30 -2.60 0.87
C ASP A 350 19.87 -3.28 2.11
N GLU A 351 20.97 -4.04 1.96
CA GLU A 351 21.68 -4.70 3.07
C GLU A 351 22.13 -3.71 4.15
N ILE A 352 22.74 -2.57 3.75
CA ILE A 352 23.20 -1.54 4.68
C ILE A 352 22.00 -0.92 5.42
N LEU A 353 20.92 -0.65 4.71
CA LEU A 353 19.73 -0.04 5.28
C LEU A 353 19.05 -0.98 6.28
N HIS A 354 18.83 -2.23 5.90
CA HIS A 354 18.29 -3.27 6.79
C HIS A 354 19.11 -3.43 8.07
N LYS A 355 20.45 -3.43 7.97
CA LYS A 355 21.36 -3.48 9.12
C LYS A 355 21.06 -2.40 10.16
N TYR A 356 20.80 -1.16 9.73
CA TYR A 356 20.57 -0.06 10.66
C TYR A 356 19.13 0.01 11.16
N ARG A 357 18.14 -0.35 10.36
CA ARG A 357 16.72 -0.41 10.76
C ARG A 357 16.47 -1.55 11.72
N SER A 358 16.93 -2.76 11.40
CA SER A 358 16.76 -3.94 12.26
C SER A 358 17.48 -3.83 13.62
N ALA A 359 18.48 -2.96 13.73
CA ALA A 359 19.16 -2.67 14.99
C ALA A 359 18.43 -1.64 15.87
N GLN A 360 17.34 -1.03 15.40
CA GLN A 360 16.56 -0.10 16.19
C GLN A 360 15.62 -0.85 17.14
N ASP A 361 15.38 -0.26 18.31
CA ASP A 361 14.37 -0.77 19.25
C ASP A 361 12.99 -0.84 18.58
N LYS A 362 12.21 -1.88 18.94
CA LYS A 362 10.83 -2.07 18.49
C LYS A 362 10.66 -2.36 16.99
N PHE A 363 11.72 -2.59 16.26
CA PHE A 363 11.63 -3.00 14.86
C PHE A 363 10.87 -4.33 14.73
N ILE A 364 9.94 -4.40 13.78
CA ILE A 364 9.19 -5.60 13.43
C ILE A 364 9.67 -6.12 12.07
N VAL A 365 9.57 -5.28 11.05
CA VAL A 365 9.84 -5.62 9.65
C VAL A 365 9.98 -4.33 8.84
N GLU A 366 10.57 -4.39 7.66
CA GLU A 366 10.43 -3.32 6.66
C GLU A 366 8.96 -3.12 6.30
N SER A 367 8.52 -1.86 6.11
CA SER A 367 7.11 -1.57 5.74
C SER A 367 6.79 -1.97 4.30
N PHE A 368 7.81 -2.10 3.46
CA PHE A 368 7.78 -2.63 2.09
C PHE A 368 9.18 -3.02 1.63
N GLY A 369 9.29 -3.71 0.50
CA GLY A 369 10.60 -4.04 -0.08
C GLY A 369 11.34 -2.79 -0.52
N THR A 370 12.57 -2.60 -0.03
CA THR A 370 13.39 -1.42 -0.35
C THR A 370 13.53 -1.21 -1.85
N ILE A 371 13.23 -0.01 -2.32
CA ILE A 371 13.50 0.44 -3.69
C ILE A 371 14.85 1.17 -3.67
N ALA A 372 15.91 0.47 -4.00
CA ALA A 372 17.24 1.05 -4.20
C ALA A 372 17.52 1.08 -5.70
N ALA A 373 17.37 2.24 -6.32
CA ALA A 373 17.40 2.36 -7.77
C ALA A 373 18.42 3.39 -8.26
N TYR A 374 19.38 2.94 -9.04
CA TYR A 374 20.45 3.79 -9.56
C TYR A 374 20.20 4.22 -11.01
N GLY A 375 20.35 5.52 -11.27
CA GLY A 375 20.26 6.08 -12.62
C GLY A 375 18.91 5.78 -13.30
N GLY A 376 18.93 5.11 -14.44
CA GLY A 376 17.74 4.79 -15.24
C GLY A 376 16.78 3.79 -14.57
N ASN A 377 17.24 2.94 -13.65
CA ASN A 377 16.38 2.02 -12.90
C ASN A 377 15.38 2.78 -12.04
N ALA A 378 15.76 3.96 -11.54
CA ALA A 378 14.89 4.80 -10.73
C ALA A 378 13.68 5.38 -11.50
N ALA A 379 13.65 5.27 -12.83
CA ALA A 379 12.47 5.65 -13.61
C ALA A 379 11.32 4.63 -13.50
N MET A 380 11.59 3.43 -13.00
CA MET A 380 10.60 2.44 -12.64
C MET A 380 10.21 2.66 -11.16
N MET A 381 9.00 3.18 -10.91
CA MET A 381 8.59 3.69 -9.59
C MET A 381 8.61 2.61 -8.50
N HIS A 382 8.34 1.35 -8.85
CA HIS A 382 8.36 0.17 -7.98
C HIS A 382 9.47 -0.81 -8.40
N TYR A 383 10.67 -0.28 -8.68
CA TYR A 383 11.83 -1.08 -9.02
C TYR A 383 12.30 -1.92 -7.84
N HIS A 384 12.57 -3.19 -8.08
CA HIS A 384 13.24 -4.06 -7.12
C HIS A 384 14.47 -4.69 -7.75
N ALA A 385 15.63 -4.46 -7.14
CA ALA A 385 16.87 -5.12 -7.53
C ALA A 385 16.81 -6.61 -7.19
N THR A 386 17.28 -7.46 -8.10
CA THR A 386 17.40 -8.89 -7.88
C THR A 386 18.84 -9.36 -8.09
N GLU A 387 19.16 -10.59 -7.68
CA GLU A 387 20.48 -11.17 -7.93
C GLU A 387 20.85 -11.19 -9.43
N GLU A 388 19.85 -11.36 -10.30
CA GLU A 388 20.01 -11.45 -11.74
C GLU A 388 19.98 -10.07 -12.44
N ASP A 389 19.28 -9.08 -11.88
CA ASP A 389 19.11 -7.75 -12.48
C ASP A 389 19.27 -6.67 -11.41
N HIS A 390 20.47 -6.09 -11.33
CA HIS A 390 20.79 -4.97 -10.45
C HIS A 390 21.96 -4.15 -11.01
N ALA A 391 22.01 -2.87 -10.67
CA ALA A 391 23.07 -1.97 -11.09
C ALA A 391 24.20 -1.88 -10.06
N LYS A 392 25.44 -1.66 -10.57
CA LYS A 392 26.58 -1.20 -9.77
C LYS A 392 26.52 0.31 -9.63
N LEU A 393 26.79 0.82 -8.43
CA LEU A 393 26.85 2.24 -8.16
C LEU A 393 28.14 2.83 -8.72
N GLU A 394 28.03 3.97 -9.41
CA GLU A 394 29.16 4.74 -9.90
C GLU A 394 29.22 6.12 -9.21
N LYS A 395 30.39 6.78 -9.23
CA LYS A 395 30.56 8.14 -8.67
C LYS A 395 30.00 9.21 -9.62
N LYS A 396 28.74 9.04 -10.08
CA LYS A 396 27.99 9.97 -10.92
C LYS A 396 26.49 9.72 -10.78
N GLY A 397 25.67 10.67 -11.21
CA GLY A 397 24.20 10.51 -11.24
C GLY A 397 23.58 10.41 -9.85
N PHE A 398 22.35 9.92 -9.81
CA PHE A 398 21.54 9.77 -8.62
C PHE A 398 21.31 8.30 -8.24
N LEU A 399 21.26 8.05 -6.93
CA LEU A 399 20.68 6.87 -6.32
C LEU A 399 19.36 7.29 -5.62
N LEU A 400 18.24 6.77 -6.06
CA LEU A 400 16.97 6.87 -5.36
C LEU A 400 16.87 5.72 -4.37
N VAL A 401 16.56 6.02 -3.10
CA VAL A 401 16.29 5.02 -2.07
C VAL A 401 14.95 5.36 -1.43
N ASP A 402 13.98 4.49 -1.67
CA ASP A 402 12.65 4.54 -1.10
C ASP A 402 12.45 3.32 -0.21
N SER A 403 12.07 3.55 1.05
CA SER A 403 12.10 2.52 2.08
C SER A 403 11.40 2.95 3.35
N GLY A 404 10.96 1.99 4.12
CA GLY A 404 10.35 2.26 5.42
C GLY A 404 10.47 1.07 6.35
N ALA A 405 10.02 1.24 7.58
CA ALA A 405 9.94 0.16 8.56
C ALA A 405 8.66 0.26 9.40
N THR A 406 8.15 -0.90 9.78
CA THR A 406 7.12 -1.05 10.79
C THR A 406 7.78 -1.35 12.13
N TYR A 407 7.52 -0.48 13.10
CA TYR A 407 7.90 -0.62 14.50
C TYR A 407 6.66 -0.94 15.35
N MET A 408 6.83 -1.42 16.57
CA MET A 408 5.72 -1.64 17.51
C MET A 408 4.93 -0.36 17.83
N ASP A 409 5.45 0.80 17.45
CA ASP A 409 4.88 2.12 17.75
C ASP A 409 4.75 3.05 16.53
N GLY A 410 4.77 2.51 15.31
CA GLY A 410 4.53 3.28 14.09
C GLY A 410 5.03 2.60 12.83
N THR A 411 4.61 3.12 11.68
CA THR A 411 5.09 2.71 10.36
C THR A 411 5.70 3.92 9.69
N THR A 412 6.84 3.75 9.00
CA THR A 412 7.54 4.83 8.30
C THR A 412 7.64 4.56 6.81
N ASP A 413 7.65 5.65 6.07
CA ASP A 413 7.84 5.72 4.63
C ASP A 413 8.70 6.93 4.27
N ILE A 414 9.77 6.73 3.52
CA ILE A 414 10.68 7.82 3.14
C ILE A 414 11.43 7.53 1.86
N THR A 415 11.43 8.49 0.96
CA THR A 415 12.36 8.49 -0.18
C THR A 415 13.40 9.60 -0.05
N ARG A 416 14.65 9.26 -0.35
CA ARG A 416 15.72 10.21 -0.63
C ARG A 416 16.41 9.89 -1.94
N THR A 417 16.68 10.93 -2.73
CA THR A 417 17.50 10.83 -3.93
C THR A 417 18.89 11.40 -3.63
N TYR A 418 19.89 10.53 -3.59
CA TYR A 418 21.25 10.83 -3.19
C TYR A 418 22.13 11.11 -4.42
N PRO A 419 22.81 12.27 -4.51
CA PRO A 419 23.82 12.51 -5.54
C PRO A 419 25.09 11.70 -5.22
N LEU A 420 25.48 10.81 -6.13
CA LEU A 420 26.69 10.00 -5.95
C LEU A 420 27.96 10.63 -6.52
N GLY A 421 27.85 11.74 -7.22
CA GLY A 421 28.98 12.45 -7.81
C GLY A 421 28.56 13.47 -8.83
N GLU A 422 29.17 13.43 -10.02
CA GLU A 422 28.90 14.38 -11.09
C GLU A 422 27.46 14.22 -11.63
N LEU A 423 26.74 15.36 -11.77
CA LEU A 423 25.36 15.42 -12.24
C LEU A 423 25.27 16.29 -13.49
N THR A 424 24.44 15.91 -14.43
CA THR A 424 24.06 16.74 -15.57
C THR A 424 23.19 17.93 -15.14
N GLU A 425 23.11 18.95 -15.98
CA GLU A 425 22.27 20.12 -15.70
C GLU A 425 20.77 19.78 -15.67
N ASP A 426 20.33 18.79 -16.45
CA ASP A 426 18.94 18.35 -16.45
C ASP A 426 18.61 17.56 -15.18
N GLU A 427 19.48 16.66 -14.72
CA GLU A 427 19.32 15.98 -13.42
C GLU A 427 19.20 16.98 -12.27
N LYS A 428 20.03 18.01 -12.22
CA LYS A 428 19.95 19.07 -11.20
C LYS A 428 18.63 19.85 -11.27
N ARG A 429 18.14 20.17 -12.48
CA ARG A 429 16.85 20.84 -12.66
C ARG A 429 15.69 19.97 -12.20
N PHE A 430 15.64 18.71 -12.64
CA PHE A 430 14.62 17.76 -12.22
C PHE A 430 14.59 17.59 -10.71
N TYR A 431 15.77 17.46 -10.08
CA TYR A 431 15.87 17.41 -8.62
C TYR A 431 15.31 18.68 -7.95
N THR A 432 15.69 19.84 -8.45
CA THR A 432 15.28 21.12 -7.86
C THR A 432 13.78 21.36 -8.02
N TRP A 433 13.19 21.02 -9.16
CA TRP A 433 11.72 21.11 -9.36
C TRP A 433 10.95 20.09 -8.52
N THR A 434 11.46 18.87 -8.36
CA THR A 434 10.88 17.89 -7.43
C THR A 434 10.91 18.42 -6.00
N LEU A 435 12.02 19.02 -5.59
CA LEU A 435 12.13 19.64 -4.27
C LEU A 435 11.16 20.82 -4.08
N GLN A 436 10.90 21.63 -5.11
CA GLN A 436 9.85 22.66 -5.04
C GLN A 436 8.47 22.04 -4.82
N CYS A 437 8.12 21.00 -5.56
CA CYS A 437 6.86 20.28 -5.38
C CYS A 437 6.68 19.81 -3.93
N HIS A 438 7.71 19.16 -3.37
CA HIS A 438 7.73 18.69 -1.99
C HIS A 438 7.58 19.85 -0.98
N ILE A 439 8.34 20.92 -1.12
CA ILE A 439 8.27 22.07 -0.21
C ILE A 439 6.90 22.74 -0.27
N ASP A 440 6.32 22.91 -1.47
CA ASP A 440 5.08 23.65 -1.64
C ASP A 440 3.90 22.98 -0.98
N ILE A 441 3.80 21.65 -1.03
CA ILE A 441 2.76 20.93 -0.30
C ILE A 441 3.07 20.85 1.20
N ALA A 442 4.32 20.63 1.59
CA ALA A 442 4.69 20.53 3.00
C ALA A 442 4.46 21.85 3.78
N LYS A 443 4.57 23.02 3.13
CA LYS A 443 4.28 24.33 3.74
C LYS A 443 2.84 24.81 3.54
N ALA A 444 1.99 24.08 2.84
CA ALA A 444 0.64 24.50 2.51
C ALA A 444 -0.23 24.78 3.74
N VAL A 445 -1.08 25.79 3.61
CA VAL A 445 -2.14 26.12 4.58
C VAL A 445 -3.45 26.21 3.80
N TRP A 446 -4.49 25.51 4.25
CA TRP A 446 -5.75 25.41 3.51
C TRP A 446 -6.97 25.43 4.43
N LEU A 447 -8.15 25.67 3.86
CA LEU A 447 -9.42 25.60 4.57
C LEU A 447 -9.87 24.14 4.78
N ASN A 448 -10.47 23.86 5.92
CA ASN A 448 -10.85 22.51 6.38
C ASN A 448 -11.85 21.73 5.49
N TYR A 449 -12.25 22.27 4.36
CA TYR A 449 -13.05 21.58 3.35
C TYR A 449 -12.24 21.09 2.14
N CYS A 450 -10.95 21.40 2.08
CA CYS A 450 -10.11 20.96 0.97
C CYS A 450 -9.83 19.45 1.06
N ASP A 451 -9.95 18.79 -0.07
CA ASP A 451 -9.72 17.37 -0.25
C ASP A 451 -8.34 17.09 -0.88
N GLY A 452 -8.02 15.81 -1.01
CA GLY A 452 -6.73 15.38 -1.55
C GLY A 452 -6.48 15.83 -2.99
N HIS A 453 -7.53 15.92 -3.82
CA HIS A 453 -7.42 16.41 -5.20
C HIS A 453 -7.02 17.90 -5.26
N MET A 454 -7.61 18.73 -4.40
CA MET A 454 -7.26 20.16 -4.32
C MET A 454 -5.81 20.35 -3.89
N LEU A 455 -5.36 19.58 -2.91
CA LEU A 455 -4.01 19.67 -2.37
C LEU A 455 -2.94 19.10 -3.32
N ASP A 456 -3.23 17.99 -4.02
CA ASP A 456 -2.35 17.40 -5.04
C ASP A 456 -1.95 18.42 -6.12
N THR A 457 -2.85 19.32 -6.49
CA THR A 457 -2.58 20.38 -7.46
C THR A 457 -1.45 21.32 -7.00
N ILE A 458 -1.35 21.61 -5.71
CA ILE A 458 -0.29 22.47 -5.15
C ILE A 458 1.08 21.82 -5.37
N ALA A 459 1.18 20.52 -5.10
CA ALA A 459 2.42 19.79 -5.29
C ALA A 459 2.83 19.67 -6.77
N ARG A 460 1.88 19.57 -7.72
CA ARG A 460 2.20 19.37 -9.14
C ARG A 460 2.52 20.66 -9.88
N GLU A 461 2.05 21.79 -9.38
CA GLU A 461 2.14 23.08 -10.07
C GLU A 461 3.56 23.44 -10.51
N PRO A 462 4.62 23.30 -9.70
CA PRO A 462 5.99 23.62 -10.10
C PRO A 462 6.45 22.81 -11.33
N LEU A 463 6.14 21.53 -11.43
CA LEU A 463 6.50 20.70 -12.59
C LEU A 463 5.65 21.05 -13.83
N TRP A 464 4.37 21.36 -13.66
CA TRP A 464 3.49 21.74 -14.77
C TRP A 464 3.94 23.04 -15.45
N GLN A 465 4.57 23.97 -14.74
CA GLN A 465 5.18 25.16 -15.33
C GLN A 465 6.28 24.81 -16.35
N HIS A 466 6.86 23.61 -16.24
CA HIS A 466 7.88 23.07 -17.13
C HIS A 466 7.34 22.01 -18.09
N LEU A 467 6.01 21.82 -18.19
CA LEU A 467 5.33 20.81 -19.00
C LEU A 467 5.73 19.36 -18.65
N ILE A 468 6.09 19.13 -17.40
CA ILE A 468 6.44 17.83 -16.83
C ILE A 468 5.34 17.39 -15.87
N ASN A 469 5.07 16.09 -15.82
CA ASN A 469 4.12 15.50 -14.89
C ASN A 469 4.57 14.08 -14.50
N TYR A 470 4.20 13.66 -13.30
CA TYR A 470 4.36 12.27 -12.86
C TYR A 470 3.01 11.55 -12.86
N ARG A 471 3.04 10.23 -13.15
CA ARG A 471 1.82 9.42 -13.35
C ARG A 471 1.29 8.75 -12.07
N CYS A 472 2.05 8.80 -10.97
CA CYS A 472 1.62 8.33 -9.64
C CYS A 472 0.86 9.40 -8.86
N GLY A 473 0.34 9.05 -7.67
CA GLY A 473 -0.12 10.02 -6.67
C GLY A 473 1.04 10.87 -6.16
N THR A 474 0.73 11.98 -5.51
CA THR A 474 1.70 12.78 -4.74
C THR A 474 1.88 12.22 -3.33
N GLY A 475 0.97 11.38 -2.87
CA GLY A 475 1.06 10.76 -1.55
C GLY A 475 -0.19 9.97 -1.18
N HIS A 476 -0.04 9.16 -0.17
CA HIS A 476 -1.06 8.26 0.39
C HIS A 476 -1.04 8.29 1.91
N SER A 477 -2.11 7.82 2.53
CA SER A 477 -2.16 7.62 3.97
C SER A 477 -1.31 6.41 4.39
N VAL A 478 -0.76 6.46 5.60
CA VAL A 478 0.06 5.38 6.20
C VAL A 478 -0.64 4.83 7.44
N SER A 479 -0.66 3.51 7.61
CA SER A 479 -1.23 2.84 8.78
C SER A 479 -0.39 3.04 10.04
N PHE A 480 -1.03 2.93 11.19
CA PHE A 480 -0.34 2.80 12.47
C PHE A 480 -0.03 1.33 12.77
N VAL A 481 1.24 0.94 12.75
CA VAL A 481 1.69 -0.46 12.90
C VAL A 481 0.95 -1.38 11.93
N GLY A 482 1.09 -1.09 10.65
CA GLY A 482 0.34 -1.79 9.59
C GLY A 482 0.90 -1.51 8.20
N ASN A 483 0.08 -1.69 7.17
CA ASN A 483 0.47 -1.48 5.78
C ASN A 483 0.94 -0.04 5.53
N VAL A 484 1.95 0.12 4.72
CA VAL A 484 2.44 1.42 4.28
C VAL A 484 1.35 2.21 3.55
N HIS A 485 0.57 1.57 2.70
CA HIS A 485 -0.59 2.19 2.05
C HIS A 485 -1.88 1.99 2.88
N GLU A 486 -2.56 3.08 3.18
CA GLU A 486 -3.85 3.08 3.86
C GLU A 486 -4.81 4.05 3.15
N GLY A 487 -6.07 3.94 3.41
CA GLY A 487 -7.09 4.93 3.03
C GLY A 487 -7.68 5.61 4.28
N PRO A 488 -8.64 6.54 4.11
CA PRO A 488 -9.31 6.92 2.85
C PRO A 488 -8.64 8.09 2.11
N HIS A 489 -7.79 8.88 2.77
CA HIS A 489 -7.20 10.08 2.22
C HIS A 489 -5.90 9.79 1.46
N ALA A 490 -5.66 10.56 0.43
CA ALA A 490 -4.45 10.53 -0.38
C ALA A 490 -4.30 11.87 -1.12
N LEU A 491 -3.09 12.21 -1.52
CA LEU A 491 -2.80 13.34 -2.41
C LEU A 491 -2.72 12.82 -3.85
N ASN A 492 -3.82 12.88 -4.58
CA ASN A 492 -3.88 12.52 -5.98
C ASN A 492 -5.09 13.15 -6.69
N GLY A 493 -5.06 13.19 -8.01
CA GLY A 493 -6.06 13.83 -8.86
C GLY A 493 -7.50 13.25 -8.81
N ARG A 494 -7.78 12.27 -7.95
CA ARG A 494 -9.10 11.62 -7.83
C ARG A 494 -9.62 11.52 -6.40
N ASN A 495 -8.78 11.76 -5.40
CA ASN A 495 -9.17 11.59 -4.00
C ASN A 495 -9.99 12.79 -3.49
N THR A 496 -11.23 12.54 -3.10
CA THR A 496 -12.17 13.55 -2.61
C THR A 496 -12.34 13.52 -1.09
N THR A 497 -11.49 12.79 -0.38
CA THR A 497 -11.50 12.76 1.09
C THR A 497 -10.96 14.08 1.63
N VAL A 498 -11.78 14.73 2.45
CA VAL A 498 -11.40 15.98 3.13
C VAL A 498 -10.43 15.67 4.25
N PHE A 499 -9.32 16.39 4.30
CA PHE A 499 -8.32 16.23 5.35
C PHE A 499 -8.83 16.69 6.71
N GLN A 500 -8.44 15.95 7.75
CA GLN A 500 -8.76 16.23 9.15
C GLN A 500 -7.50 16.19 10.01
N PRO A 501 -7.44 16.97 11.11
CA PRO A 501 -6.35 16.87 12.08
C PRO A 501 -6.18 15.42 12.57
N GLY A 502 -4.94 14.95 12.63
CA GLY A 502 -4.60 13.56 12.98
C GLY A 502 -4.45 12.62 11.79
N MET A 503 -4.78 13.06 10.58
CA MET A 503 -4.45 12.31 9.36
C MET A 503 -2.96 12.43 9.03
N ILE A 504 -2.37 11.30 8.59
CA ILE A 504 -0.97 11.22 8.15
C ILE A 504 -0.97 10.89 6.66
N VAL A 505 -0.11 11.55 5.90
CA VAL A 505 -0.02 11.36 4.45
C VAL A 505 1.44 11.48 4.01
N THR A 506 1.87 10.69 3.03
CA THR A 506 3.15 10.89 2.35
C THR A 506 3.10 12.11 1.44
N ASP A 507 4.26 12.69 1.17
CA ASP A 507 4.50 13.81 0.27
C ASP A 507 5.69 13.42 -0.60
N GLU A 508 5.42 12.78 -1.76
CA GLU A 508 6.37 12.03 -2.59
C GLU A 508 6.33 12.40 -4.08
N PRO A 509 6.34 13.69 -4.44
CA PRO A 509 6.43 14.09 -5.83
C PRO A 509 7.70 13.60 -6.50
N GLY A 510 7.67 13.39 -7.82
CA GLY A 510 8.83 12.89 -8.53
C GLY A 510 8.91 13.26 -10.01
N VAL A 511 10.07 12.99 -10.60
CA VAL A 511 10.30 13.04 -12.05
C VAL A 511 10.89 11.70 -12.49
N TYR A 512 10.34 11.11 -13.54
CA TYR A 512 10.68 9.77 -14.01
C TYR A 512 10.89 9.76 -15.52
N GLU A 513 12.15 9.83 -15.94
CA GLU A 513 12.54 9.81 -17.35
C GLU A 513 13.09 8.43 -17.72
N SER A 514 12.33 7.68 -18.50
CA SER A 514 12.60 6.28 -18.82
C SER A 514 14.01 6.04 -19.35
N GLY A 515 14.76 5.15 -18.69
CA GLY A 515 16.14 4.82 -19.03
C GLY A 515 17.17 5.92 -18.76
N VAL A 516 16.76 7.03 -18.13
CA VAL A 516 17.62 8.18 -17.84
C VAL A 516 17.77 8.40 -16.34
N VAL A 517 16.69 8.76 -15.64
CA VAL A 517 16.71 9.09 -14.21
C VAL A 517 15.33 9.00 -13.58
N GLY A 518 15.27 8.59 -12.31
CA GLY A 518 14.15 8.79 -11.43
C GLY A 518 14.57 9.61 -10.22
N ILE A 519 13.72 10.54 -9.82
CA ILE A 519 13.93 11.42 -8.66
C ILE A 519 12.62 11.46 -7.89
N ARG A 520 12.66 11.13 -6.59
CA ARG A 520 11.58 11.27 -5.62
C ARG A 520 12.15 11.84 -4.33
N ILE A 521 11.46 12.77 -3.73
CA ILE A 521 11.79 13.32 -2.41
C ILE A 521 10.53 13.20 -1.58
N GLU A 522 10.64 12.51 -0.45
CA GLU A 522 9.48 12.15 0.34
C GLU A 522 9.67 12.36 1.83
N ASN A 523 8.60 12.83 2.46
CA ASN A 523 8.38 12.80 3.91
C ASN A 523 6.96 12.33 4.21
N GLU A 524 6.74 11.73 5.36
CA GLU A 524 5.41 11.67 5.95
C GLU A 524 5.07 13.00 6.64
N LEU A 525 3.84 13.44 6.45
CA LEU A 525 3.29 14.68 6.99
C LEU A 525 2.07 14.38 7.86
N GLU A 526 1.98 15.06 8.99
CA GLU A 526 0.81 15.03 9.87
C GLU A 526 -0.04 16.29 9.63
N CYS A 527 -1.33 16.11 9.32
CA CYS A 527 -2.30 17.19 9.24
C CYS A 527 -2.68 17.66 10.65
N TYR A 528 -2.65 18.98 10.88
CA TYR A 528 -3.02 19.57 12.16
C TYR A 528 -3.86 20.85 12.01
N HIS A 529 -4.62 21.18 13.05
CA HIS A 529 -5.34 22.45 13.14
C HIS A 529 -4.36 23.61 13.28
N LYS A 530 -4.39 24.55 12.32
CA LYS A 530 -3.50 25.72 12.29
C LYS A 530 -4.06 26.92 13.04
N ALA A 531 -5.28 27.34 12.68
CA ALA A 531 -5.94 28.52 13.25
C ALA A 531 -7.40 28.62 12.82
N ASP A 532 -8.19 29.36 13.63
CA ASP A 532 -9.54 29.81 13.27
C ASP A 532 -9.56 31.33 13.15
N ASN A 533 -10.31 31.84 12.18
CA ASN A 533 -10.58 33.28 12.04
C ASN A 533 -11.93 33.51 11.31
N GLN A 534 -12.24 34.78 10.97
CA GLN A 534 -13.49 35.13 10.29
C GLN A 534 -13.66 34.50 8.90
N TYR A 535 -12.63 33.93 8.31
CA TYR A 535 -12.68 33.26 6.99
C TYR A 535 -12.86 31.75 7.10
N GLY A 536 -12.70 31.16 8.29
CA GLY A 536 -12.92 29.73 8.53
C GLY A 536 -11.82 29.08 9.38
N THR A 537 -11.86 27.76 9.38
CA THR A 537 -10.87 26.87 10.03
C THR A 537 -9.76 26.53 9.05
N PHE A 538 -8.53 26.81 9.42
CA PHE A 538 -7.35 26.52 8.62
C PHE A 538 -6.57 25.32 9.16
N LEU A 539 -6.19 24.43 8.25
CA LEU A 539 -5.33 23.28 8.49
C LEU A 539 -3.96 23.51 7.86
N ALA A 540 -2.97 22.74 8.30
CA ALA A 540 -1.63 22.71 7.72
C ALA A 540 -0.97 21.37 7.97
N PHE A 541 0.14 21.10 7.29
CA PHE A 541 1.00 19.97 7.55
C PHE A 541 2.18 20.31 8.45
N ARG A 542 2.67 19.30 9.17
CA ARG A 542 3.99 19.29 9.81
C ARG A 542 4.70 17.98 9.51
N PRO A 543 6.03 17.98 9.27
CA PRO A 543 6.75 16.77 8.96
C PRO A 543 6.81 15.82 10.17
N LEU A 544 6.68 14.53 9.89
CA LEU A 544 7.02 13.43 10.80
C LEU A 544 8.43 12.93 10.51
N THR A 545 8.82 12.94 9.24
CA THR A 545 10.14 12.49 8.77
C THR A 545 11.19 13.59 8.99
N PHE A 546 12.29 13.24 9.65
CA PHE A 546 13.40 14.15 9.96
C PHE A 546 14.74 13.61 9.44
N VAL A 547 14.91 13.52 8.12
CA VAL A 547 16.13 13.07 7.43
C VAL A 547 16.62 14.18 6.52
N PRO A 548 17.94 14.47 6.44
CA PRO A 548 18.45 15.53 5.58
C PRO A 548 18.04 15.35 4.11
N ILE A 549 17.69 16.44 3.46
CA ILE A 549 17.48 16.51 2.01
C ILE A 549 18.77 17.03 1.37
N ALA A 550 19.25 16.37 0.33
CA ALA A 550 20.51 16.77 -0.32
C ALA A 550 20.39 18.17 -0.95
N THR A 551 21.31 19.07 -0.61
CA THR A 551 21.31 20.45 -1.12
C THR A 551 22.29 20.70 -2.24
N SER A 552 23.27 19.80 -2.43
CA SER A 552 24.28 19.94 -3.49
C SER A 552 23.74 19.90 -4.92
N PRO A 553 22.61 19.22 -5.24
CA PRO A 553 22.02 19.25 -6.57
C PRO A 553 21.20 20.51 -6.86
N VAL A 554 20.88 21.33 -5.85
CA VAL A 554 19.97 22.48 -5.98
C VAL A 554 20.57 23.53 -6.93
N VAL A 555 19.83 23.85 -7.98
CA VAL A 555 20.22 24.89 -8.94
C VAL A 555 19.94 26.28 -8.36
N PRO A 556 20.97 27.13 -8.20
CA PRO A 556 20.78 28.48 -7.67
C PRO A 556 19.76 29.29 -8.50
N GLY A 557 18.84 29.96 -7.80
CA GLY A 557 17.85 30.84 -8.43
C GLY A 557 16.57 30.15 -8.94
N ILE A 558 16.44 28.81 -8.82
CA ILE A 558 15.18 28.12 -9.08
C ILE A 558 14.29 28.19 -7.82
N LEU A 559 14.81 27.81 -6.67
CA LEU A 559 14.05 27.94 -5.42
C LEU A 559 13.80 29.42 -5.07
N THR A 560 12.61 29.73 -4.63
CA THR A 560 12.25 31.02 -4.08
C THR A 560 12.91 31.22 -2.70
N LYS A 561 12.92 32.47 -2.20
CA LYS A 561 13.43 32.77 -0.86
C LYS A 561 12.67 32.02 0.23
N ASP A 562 11.35 31.93 0.10
CA ASP A 562 10.49 31.26 1.08
C ASP A 562 10.75 29.75 1.10
N GLU A 563 11.00 29.13 -0.05
CA GLU A 563 11.36 27.70 -0.14
C GLU A 563 12.73 27.42 0.47
N ILE A 564 13.71 28.29 0.23
CA ILE A 564 15.05 28.21 0.86
C ILE A 564 14.93 28.38 2.38
N GLU A 565 14.10 29.29 2.84
CA GLU A 565 13.88 29.53 4.28
C GLU A 565 13.20 28.34 4.95
N TRP A 566 12.22 27.74 4.26
CA TRP A 566 11.57 26.50 4.71
C TRP A 566 12.58 25.34 4.80
N LEU A 567 13.39 25.10 3.76
CA LEU A 567 14.39 24.03 3.73
C LEU A 567 15.44 24.20 4.83
N ASN A 568 15.93 25.42 5.02
CA ASN A 568 16.87 25.74 6.11
C ASN A 568 16.23 25.55 7.49
N ALA A 569 14.94 25.86 7.66
CA ALA A 569 14.20 25.65 8.89
C ALA A 569 14.02 24.14 9.16
N TYR A 570 13.64 23.37 8.15
CA TYR A 570 13.55 21.93 8.21
C TYR A 570 14.89 21.28 8.61
N HIS A 571 16.00 21.66 7.99
CA HIS A 571 17.33 21.14 8.36
C HIS A 571 17.73 21.53 9.81
N ARG A 572 17.39 22.70 10.29
CA ARG A 572 17.60 23.06 11.72
C ARG A 572 16.80 22.16 12.65
N GLU A 573 15.55 21.83 12.28
CA GLU A 573 14.72 20.92 13.06
C GLU A 573 15.25 19.49 13.03
N VAL A 574 15.67 18.97 11.86
CA VAL A 574 16.35 17.68 11.71
C VAL A 574 17.53 17.60 12.67
N PHE A 575 18.44 18.56 12.62
CA PHE A 575 19.63 18.58 13.51
C PHE A 575 19.23 18.62 14.99
N THR A 576 18.30 19.49 15.36
CA THR A 576 17.86 19.65 16.75
C THR A 576 17.28 18.37 17.33
N LYS A 577 16.47 17.66 16.56
CA LYS A 577 15.80 16.42 17.00
C LYS A 577 16.73 15.22 17.03
N LEU A 578 17.65 15.11 16.07
CA LEU A 578 18.50 13.92 15.94
C LEU A 578 19.84 14.02 16.69
N ALA A 579 20.43 15.20 16.82
CA ALA A 579 21.72 15.36 17.47
C ALA A 579 21.81 14.73 18.89
N PRO A 580 20.77 14.77 19.75
CA PRO A 580 20.82 14.10 21.05
C PRO A 580 20.86 12.56 20.98
N ARG A 581 20.52 11.96 19.83
CA ARG A 581 20.41 10.51 19.59
C ARG A 581 21.63 9.92 18.89
N LEU A 582 22.58 10.75 18.51
CA LEU A 582 23.73 10.41 17.68
C LEU A 582 25.06 10.53 18.47
N THR A 583 26.06 9.77 18.05
CA THR A 583 27.45 9.94 18.53
C THR A 583 28.01 11.29 18.08
N GLU A 584 29.14 11.71 18.63
CA GLU A 584 29.81 12.96 18.25
C GLU A 584 30.18 12.99 16.76
N GLU A 585 30.71 11.90 16.25
CA GLU A 585 31.08 11.76 14.85
C GLU A 585 29.85 11.85 13.91
N GLU A 586 28.76 11.14 14.25
CA GLU A 586 27.50 11.18 13.50
C GLU A 586 26.89 12.59 13.54
N ARG A 587 26.95 13.29 14.67
CA ARG A 587 26.48 14.70 14.80
C ARG A 587 27.27 15.66 13.91
N ASP A 588 28.60 15.50 13.87
CA ASP A 588 29.45 16.35 13.04
C ASP A 588 29.20 16.12 11.55
N TRP A 589 28.93 14.86 11.16
CA TRP A 589 28.49 14.52 9.82
C TRP A 589 27.11 15.13 9.52
N LEU A 590 26.13 14.95 10.40
CA LEU A 590 24.77 15.49 10.25
C LEU A 590 24.76 17.02 10.14
N ALA A 591 25.60 17.70 10.95
CA ALA A 591 25.73 19.15 10.91
C ALA A 591 26.14 19.67 9.52
N LYS A 592 27.01 18.93 8.81
CA LYS A 592 27.40 19.27 7.43
C LYS A 592 26.25 19.06 6.45
N LYS A 593 25.45 18.00 6.62
CA LYS A 593 24.26 17.71 5.76
C LYS A 593 23.14 18.72 5.98
N CYS A 594 23.01 19.25 7.19
CA CYS A 594 22.00 20.26 7.57
C CYS A 594 22.52 21.70 7.42
N ALA A 595 23.65 21.92 6.77
CA ALA A 595 24.18 23.27 6.56
C ALA A 595 23.20 24.11 5.71
N ALA A 596 22.99 25.36 6.16
CA ALA A 596 22.08 26.30 5.47
C ALA A 596 22.63 26.63 4.07
N ILE A 597 21.72 26.70 3.09
CA ILE A 597 22.03 27.21 1.75
C ILE A 597 21.65 28.69 1.66
N GLY A 598 22.37 29.42 0.80
CA GLY A 598 22.07 30.82 0.50
C GLY A 598 20.92 30.96 -0.53
N ALA A 599 20.26 32.12 -0.52
CA ALA A 599 19.24 32.48 -1.50
C ALA A 599 19.86 32.83 -2.86
#